data_a3f89d52ea748c72d59ce15f93feb066
#
_entry.id   a3f89d52ea748c72d59ce15f93feb066
#
_cell.length_a   1.000
_cell.length_b   1.000
_cell.length_c   1.000
_cell.angle_alpha   90.00
_cell.angle_beta   90.00
_cell.angle_gamma   90.00
#
_symmetry.space_group_name_H-M   'P 1'
#
loop_
_entity.id
_entity.type
_entity.pdbx_description
1 polymer ?
#
loop_
_entity_poly.entity_id
_entity_poly.type
_entity_poly.pdbx_seq_one_letter_code
_entity_poly.pdbx_strand_id
1 'polypeptide(L)'
;MAEIQNISIELVKVHPNNVRKTYNDIEELAESIKAKGILQNLTVVPDPQEPGKYLTVIGNRRLTAARMAGLETVPCIVSDMDEKEQTSVMLLENIQRSDLTVYEQAQGFQMMLDLGETEDTIAEKTGFSKKTDRRQRH
;
A
#
# COMPACT_ATOMS: atom_id res chain seq x y z
N MET A 1 -11.20 -5.66 -17.36
CA MET A 1 -10.02 -6.10 -16.59
C MET A 1 -9.02 -4.97 -16.49
N ALA A 2 -8.42 -4.82 -15.32
CA ALA A 2 -7.39 -3.81 -15.13
C ALA A 2 -6.09 -4.24 -15.83
N GLU A 3 -5.50 -3.35 -16.59
CA GLU A 3 -4.23 -3.59 -17.28
C GLU A 3 -3.16 -2.71 -16.66
N ILE A 4 -1.90 -3.19 -16.73
CA ILE A 4 -0.76 -2.40 -16.28
C ILE A 4 -0.51 -1.29 -17.29
N GLN A 5 -0.47 -0.07 -16.80
CA GLN A 5 -0.20 1.12 -17.62
C GLN A 5 1.04 1.82 -17.08
N ASN A 6 1.87 2.31 -17.97
CA ASN A 6 2.99 3.16 -17.56
C ASN A 6 2.47 4.60 -17.46
N ILE A 7 2.48 5.13 -16.25
CA ILE A 7 1.96 6.46 -15.98
C ILE A 7 3.11 7.38 -15.58
N SER A 8 3.10 8.63 -16.07
CA SER A 8 4.11 9.61 -15.67
C SER A 8 4.16 9.74 -14.16
N ILE A 9 5.36 9.65 -13.59
CA ILE A 9 5.54 9.68 -12.14
C ILE A 9 5.04 10.98 -11.53
N GLU A 10 5.04 12.07 -12.31
CA GLU A 10 4.52 13.36 -11.86
C GLU A 10 3.02 13.35 -11.60
N LEU A 11 2.31 12.42 -12.23
CA LEU A 11 0.86 12.29 -12.06
C LEU A 11 0.47 11.34 -10.94
N VAL A 12 1.43 10.64 -10.34
CA VAL A 12 1.18 9.64 -9.31
C VAL A 12 1.68 10.16 -7.97
N LYS A 13 0.81 10.19 -6.97
CA LYS A 13 1.12 10.72 -5.64
C LYS A 13 1.05 9.64 -4.58
N VAL A 14 1.77 9.87 -3.49
CA VAL A 14 1.59 9.09 -2.25
C VAL A 14 0.20 9.42 -1.72
N HIS A 15 -0.53 8.41 -1.29
CA HIS A 15 -1.87 8.61 -0.73
C HIS A 15 -1.79 9.47 0.54
N PRO A 16 -2.62 10.52 0.68
CA PRO A 16 -2.55 11.41 1.85
C PRO A 16 -2.87 10.72 3.17
N ASN A 17 -3.63 9.63 3.12
CA ASN A 17 -3.98 8.86 4.33
C ASN A 17 -3.05 7.67 4.58
N ASN A 18 -1.93 7.59 3.85
CA ASN A 18 -0.95 6.54 4.08
C ASN A 18 -0.35 6.72 5.49
N VAL A 19 -0.48 5.68 6.32
CA VAL A 19 -0.03 5.75 7.72
C VAL A 19 1.50 5.76 7.83
N ARG A 20 2.19 5.17 6.87
CA ARG A 20 3.66 5.13 6.87
C ARG A 20 4.20 6.32 6.10
N LYS A 21 4.86 7.24 6.78
CA LYS A 21 5.40 8.47 6.18
C LYS A 21 6.89 8.39 5.90
N THR A 22 7.62 7.52 6.61
CA THR A 22 9.05 7.32 6.42
C THR A 22 9.33 5.84 6.18
N TYR A 23 10.42 5.56 5.48
CA TYR A 23 10.78 4.20 5.12
C TYR A 23 12.24 3.94 5.46
N ASN A 24 12.49 2.80 6.08
CA ASN A 24 13.85 2.29 6.25
C ASN A 24 14.28 1.66 4.91
N ASP A 25 15.55 1.69 4.64
CA ASP A 25 16.12 1.04 3.44
C ASP A 25 15.59 1.59 2.11
N ILE A 26 15.03 2.80 2.11
CA ILE A 26 14.49 3.39 0.88
C ILE A 26 15.61 3.64 -0.15
N GLU A 27 16.80 3.98 0.32
CA GLU A 27 17.93 4.23 -0.55
C GLU A 27 18.38 2.95 -1.27
N GLU A 28 18.39 1.83 -0.59
CA GLU A 28 18.72 0.53 -1.19
C GLU A 28 17.69 0.14 -2.24
N LEU A 29 16.41 0.37 -1.94
CA LEU A 29 15.35 0.10 -2.90
C LEU A 29 15.48 1.01 -4.13
N ALA A 30 15.80 2.30 -3.92
CA ALA A 30 16.01 3.24 -5.02
C ALA A 30 17.16 2.80 -5.91
N GLU A 31 18.28 2.34 -5.33
CA GLU A 31 19.41 1.83 -6.11
C GLU A 31 19.02 0.60 -6.92
N SER A 32 18.26 -0.32 -6.33
CA SER A 32 17.77 -1.50 -7.03
C SER A 32 16.86 -1.12 -8.20
N ILE A 33 15.97 -0.18 -8.00
CA ILE A 33 15.04 0.31 -9.03
C ILE A 33 15.82 1.00 -10.15
N LYS A 34 16.83 1.78 -9.81
CA LYS A 34 17.67 2.45 -10.79
C LYS A 34 18.41 1.45 -11.68
N ALA A 35 18.86 0.34 -11.09
CA ALA A 35 19.61 -0.68 -11.82
C ALA A 35 18.70 -1.63 -12.61
N LYS A 36 17.56 -2.01 -12.07
CA LYS A 36 16.72 -3.09 -12.61
C LYS A 36 15.31 -2.66 -13.02
N GLY A 37 14.91 -1.43 -12.69
CA GLY A 37 13.55 -0.97 -12.88
C GLY A 37 12.63 -1.50 -11.79
N ILE A 38 11.34 -1.16 -11.89
CA ILE A 38 10.33 -1.63 -10.96
C ILE A 38 9.81 -2.98 -11.44
N LEU A 39 9.95 -4.01 -10.59
CA LEU A 39 9.54 -5.38 -10.93
C LEU A 39 8.07 -5.65 -10.60
N GLN A 40 7.44 -4.83 -9.76
CA GLN A 40 6.03 -4.96 -9.38
C GLN A 40 5.31 -3.65 -9.61
N ASN A 41 4.10 -3.74 -10.16
CA ASN A 41 3.28 -2.57 -10.42
C ASN A 41 2.75 -1.95 -9.12
N LEU A 42 2.41 -0.68 -9.21
CA LEU A 42 1.66 0.03 -8.16
C LEU A 42 0.17 -0.14 -8.43
N THR A 43 -0.64 -0.05 -7.38
CA THR A 43 -2.09 0.04 -7.52
C THR A 43 -2.50 1.45 -7.14
N VAL A 44 -3.16 2.12 -8.07
CA VAL A 44 -3.54 3.54 -7.91
C VAL A 44 -5.03 3.71 -8.15
N VAL A 45 -5.58 4.80 -7.61
CA VAL A 45 -6.96 5.22 -7.87
C VAL A 45 -6.92 6.64 -8.41
N PRO A 46 -7.91 7.06 -9.22
CA PRO A 46 -7.98 8.45 -9.65
C PRO A 46 -8.11 9.39 -8.46
N ASP A 47 -7.40 10.52 -8.51
CA ASP A 47 -7.48 11.53 -7.47
C ASP A 47 -8.80 12.30 -7.64
N PRO A 48 -9.69 12.28 -6.64
CA PRO A 48 -10.98 12.97 -6.77
C PRO A 48 -10.84 14.49 -6.77
N GLN A 49 -9.72 15.03 -6.30
CA GLN A 49 -9.50 16.47 -6.21
C GLN A 49 -8.71 17.03 -7.40
N GLU A 50 -7.94 16.20 -8.07
CA GLU A 50 -7.12 16.62 -9.21
C GLU A 50 -7.31 15.69 -10.39
N PRO A 51 -8.23 16.03 -11.33
CA PRO A 51 -8.44 15.19 -12.51
C PRO A 51 -7.17 14.95 -13.30
N GLY A 52 -6.97 13.71 -13.74
CA GLY A 52 -5.78 13.32 -14.47
C GLY A 52 -4.61 12.88 -13.60
N LYS A 53 -4.74 12.99 -12.29
CA LYS A 53 -3.74 12.50 -11.33
C LYS A 53 -4.25 11.29 -10.58
N TYR A 54 -3.34 10.60 -9.90
CA TYR A 54 -3.64 9.35 -9.23
C TYR A 54 -3.05 9.31 -7.83
N LEU A 55 -3.73 8.60 -6.94
CA LEU A 55 -3.25 8.34 -5.58
C LEU A 55 -2.83 6.88 -5.50
N THR A 56 -1.66 6.62 -4.91
CA THR A 56 -1.13 5.27 -4.77
C THR A 56 -1.70 4.61 -3.52
N VAL A 57 -2.44 3.53 -3.72
CA VAL A 57 -3.02 2.76 -2.62
C VAL A 57 -2.05 1.65 -2.19
N ILE A 58 -1.46 0.94 -3.15
CA ILE A 58 -0.46 -0.10 -2.88
C ILE A 58 0.83 0.28 -3.60
N GLY A 59 1.94 0.27 -2.88
CA GLY A 59 3.26 0.53 -3.46
C GLY A 59 3.81 1.91 -3.17
N ASN A 60 3.35 2.59 -2.13
CA ASN A 60 3.85 3.93 -1.78
C ASN A 60 5.36 3.95 -1.55
N ARG A 61 5.93 2.89 -0.95
CA ARG A 61 7.37 2.76 -0.76
C ARG A 61 8.08 2.70 -2.11
N ARG A 62 7.56 1.89 -3.03
CA ARG A 62 8.11 1.78 -4.38
C ARG A 62 8.03 3.09 -5.16
N LEU A 63 6.92 3.80 -5.03
CA LEU A 63 6.78 5.11 -5.66
C LEU A 63 7.83 6.09 -5.16
N THR A 64 8.01 6.15 -3.84
CA THR A 64 9.01 7.03 -3.23
C THR A 64 10.42 6.68 -3.73
N ALA A 65 10.74 5.39 -3.75
CA ALA A 65 12.04 4.93 -4.26
C ALA A 65 12.21 5.21 -5.75
N ALA A 66 11.16 5.09 -6.54
CA ALA A 66 11.19 5.37 -7.97
C ALA A 66 11.49 6.85 -8.24
N ARG A 67 10.93 7.74 -7.43
CA ARG A 67 11.25 9.16 -7.53
C ARG A 67 12.70 9.44 -7.21
N MET A 68 13.23 8.80 -6.17
CA MET A 68 14.64 8.92 -5.81
C MET A 68 15.56 8.38 -6.92
N ALA A 69 15.11 7.33 -7.61
CA ALA A 69 15.86 6.73 -8.70
C ALA A 69 15.78 7.54 -10.00
N GLY A 70 14.89 8.53 -10.08
CA GLY A 70 14.76 9.39 -11.25
C GLY A 70 13.96 8.78 -12.39
N LEU A 71 13.06 7.85 -12.12
CA LEU A 71 12.22 7.27 -13.17
C LEU A 71 11.22 8.30 -13.70
N GLU A 72 10.96 8.24 -15.00
CA GLU A 72 9.97 9.13 -15.64
C GLU A 72 8.55 8.57 -15.55
N THR A 73 8.42 7.25 -15.61
CA THR A 73 7.13 6.57 -15.53
C THR A 73 7.19 5.43 -14.54
N VAL A 74 6.02 5.02 -14.05
CA VAL A 74 5.90 3.86 -13.17
C VAL A 74 4.77 2.96 -13.68
N PRO A 75 4.93 1.63 -13.57
CA PRO A 75 3.86 0.72 -13.96
C PRO A 75 2.76 0.70 -12.91
N CYS A 76 1.53 0.96 -13.32
CA CYS A 76 0.38 1.09 -12.42
C CYS A 76 -0.82 0.31 -12.93
N ILE A 77 -1.60 -0.22 -12.01
CA ILE A 77 -2.95 -0.68 -12.28
C ILE A 77 -3.89 0.36 -11.69
N VAL A 78 -4.78 0.91 -12.52
CA VAL A 78 -5.78 1.87 -12.07
C VAL A 78 -7.00 1.06 -11.61
N SER A 79 -7.35 1.22 -10.34
CA SER A 79 -8.49 0.55 -9.72
C SER A 79 -9.55 1.56 -9.33
N ASP A 80 -10.78 1.07 -9.21
CA ASP A 80 -11.90 1.87 -8.74
C ASP A 80 -12.24 1.39 -7.32
N MET A 81 -11.85 2.17 -6.32
CA MET A 81 -12.08 1.84 -4.91
C MET A 81 -12.66 3.04 -4.19
N ASP A 82 -13.66 2.81 -3.34
CA ASP A 82 -14.17 3.87 -2.47
C ASP A 82 -13.17 4.13 -1.33
N GLU A 83 -13.41 5.16 -0.53
CA GLU A 83 -12.52 5.55 0.55
C GLU A 83 -12.32 4.45 1.57
N LYS A 84 -13.38 3.72 1.89
CA LYS A 84 -13.32 2.62 2.84
C LYS A 84 -12.41 1.50 2.34
N GLU A 85 -12.56 1.12 1.08
CA GLU A 85 -11.70 0.10 0.47
C GLU A 85 -10.25 0.55 0.43
N GLN A 86 -10.01 1.80 0.05
CA GLN A 86 -8.65 2.36 0.01
C GLN A 86 -8.00 2.29 1.38
N THR A 87 -8.72 2.73 2.41
CA THR A 87 -8.20 2.71 3.78
C THR A 87 -7.92 1.28 4.24
N SER A 88 -8.84 0.36 3.97
CA SER A 88 -8.69 -1.04 4.33
C SER A 88 -7.46 -1.67 3.68
N VAL A 89 -7.25 -1.41 2.39
CA VAL A 89 -6.10 -1.94 1.65
C VAL A 89 -4.79 -1.38 2.20
N MET A 90 -4.74 -0.09 2.52
CA MET A 90 -3.54 0.52 3.07
C MET A 90 -3.21 0.01 4.47
N LEU A 91 -4.24 -0.21 5.30
CA LEU A 91 -4.05 -0.81 6.63
C LEU A 91 -3.55 -2.23 6.52
N LEU A 92 -4.11 -3.01 5.59
CA LEU A 92 -3.70 -4.37 5.33
C LEU A 92 -2.22 -4.43 4.94
N GLU A 93 -1.79 -3.58 4.01
CA GLU A 93 -0.39 -3.51 3.61
C GLU A 93 0.51 -3.17 4.79
N ASN A 94 0.10 -2.22 5.61
CA ASN A 94 0.87 -1.80 6.77
C ASN A 94 0.98 -2.91 7.83
N ILE A 95 -0.09 -3.67 8.06
CA ILE A 95 -0.09 -4.79 9.01
C ILE A 95 0.89 -5.87 8.58
N GLN A 96 1.09 -6.07 7.29
CA GLN A 96 1.93 -7.12 6.74
C GLN A 96 3.42 -6.77 6.74
N ARG A 97 3.79 -5.61 7.25
CA ARG A 97 5.21 -5.22 7.35
C ARG A 97 5.95 -6.14 8.31
N SER A 98 7.13 -6.59 7.90
CA SER A 98 7.94 -7.49 8.72
C SER A 98 8.53 -6.84 9.98
N ASP A 99 8.59 -5.51 10.00
CA ASP A 99 9.17 -4.74 11.12
C ASP A 99 8.14 -4.29 12.17
N LEU A 100 6.88 -4.73 12.03
CA LEU A 100 5.84 -4.37 13.01
C LEU A 100 5.99 -5.17 14.29
N THR A 101 5.77 -4.50 15.42
CA THR A 101 5.65 -5.18 16.71
C THR A 101 4.28 -5.85 16.80
N VAL A 102 4.14 -6.79 17.74
CA VAL A 102 2.84 -7.43 18.01
C VAL A 102 1.80 -6.39 18.37
N TYR A 103 2.19 -5.37 19.16
CA TYR A 103 1.29 -4.30 19.55
C TYR A 103 0.79 -3.51 18.33
N GLU A 104 1.70 -3.15 17.42
CA GLU A 104 1.32 -2.43 16.20
C GLU A 104 0.40 -3.26 15.31
N GLN A 105 0.66 -4.57 15.21
CA GLN A 105 -0.23 -5.46 14.46
C GLN A 105 -1.63 -5.50 15.07
N ALA A 106 -1.71 -5.60 16.39
CA ALA A 106 -2.99 -5.61 17.10
C ALA A 106 -3.77 -4.32 16.87
N GLN A 107 -3.08 -3.18 16.88
CA GLN A 107 -3.71 -1.89 16.59
C GLN A 107 -4.25 -1.85 15.15
N GLY A 108 -3.49 -2.37 14.19
CA GLY A 108 -3.91 -2.45 12.80
C GLY A 108 -5.14 -3.32 12.63
N PHE A 109 -5.19 -4.49 13.27
CA PHE A 109 -6.36 -5.35 13.24
C PHE A 109 -7.58 -4.65 13.82
N GLN A 110 -7.40 -3.93 14.95
CA GLN A 110 -8.51 -3.20 15.56
C GLN A 110 -9.04 -2.12 14.63
N MET A 111 -8.16 -1.41 13.93
CA MET A 111 -8.56 -0.39 12.96
C MET A 111 -9.38 -1.00 11.82
N MET A 112 -9.00 -2.19 11.35
CA MET A 112 -9.76 -2.88 10.31
C MET A 112 -11.13 -3.30 10.81
N LEU A 113 -11.24 -3.79 12.06
CA LEU A 113 -12.52 -4.12 12.67
C LEU A 113 -13.41 -2.86 12.79
N ASP A 114 -12.81 -1.74 13.15
CA ASP A 114 -13.53 -0.47 13.27
C ASP A 114 -14.06 0.02 11.92
N LEU A 115 -13.42 -0.37 10.82
CA LEU A 115 -13.89 -0.08 9.46
C LEU A 115 -15.02 -1.01 9.01
N GLY A 116 -15.40 -1.98 9.84
CA GLY A 116 -16.45 -2.92 9.50
C GLY A 116 -15.98 -4.25 8.94
N GLU A 117 -14.66 -4.49 8.91
CA GLU A 117 -14.13 -5.80 8.54
C GLU A 117 -14.42 -6.80 9.64
N THR A 118 -14.64 -8.06 9.28
CA THR A 118 -14.83 -9.14 10.25
C THR A 118 -13.53 -9.89 10.47
N GLU A 119 -13.47 -10.70 11.53
CA GLU A 119 -12.29 -11.55 11.75
C GLU A 119 -12.03 -12.46 10.56
N ASP A 120 -13.11 -12.98 9.95
CA ASP A 120 -12.99 -13.83 8.77
C ASP A 120 -12.36 -13.10 7.59
N THR A 121 -12.83 -11.90 7.31
CA THR A 121 -12.31 -11.13 6.18
C THR A 121 -10.88 -10.68 6.42
N ILE A 122 -10.53 -10.34 7.65
CA ILE A 122 -9.15 -9.96 8.00
C ILE A 122 -8.24 -11.17 7.84
N ALA A 123 -8.63 -12.34 8.35
CA ALA A 123 -7.84 -13.57 8.21
C ALA A 123 -7.63 -13.94 6.74
N GLU A 124 -8.68 -13.81 5.93
CA GLU A 124 -8.61 -14.08 4.49
C GLU A 124 -7.64 -13.15 3.78
N LYS A 125 -7.71 -11.86 4.07
CA LYS A 125 -6.88 -10.85 3.41
C LYS A 125 -5.43 -10.87 3.87
N THR A 126 -5.19 -11.15 5.17
CA THR A 126 -3.84 -11.13 5.72
C THR A 126 -3.13 -12.47 5.62
N GLY A 127 -3.87 -13.55 5.39
CA GLY A 127 -3.34 -14.90 5.44
C GLY A 127 -3.15 -15.45 6.85
N PHE A 128 -3.52 -14.68 7.88
CA PHE A 128 -3.50 -15.18 9.26
C PHE A 128 -4.79 -15.94 9.56
N SER A 129 -4.68 -17.05 10.26
CA SER A 129 -5.86 -17.80 10.68
C SER A 129 -6.54 -17.11 11.85
N LYS A 130 -7.84 -17.34 12.02
CA LYS A 130 -8.58 -16.85 13.20
C LYS A 130 -7.92 -17.27 14.50
N LYS A 131 -7.43 -18.49 14.54
CA LYS A 131 -6.76 -19.04 15.72
C LYS A 131 -5.50 -18.24 16.05
N THR A 132 -4.73 -17.87 15.05
CA THR A 132 -3.54 -17.04 15.21
C THR A 132 -3.93 -15.65 15.70
N ASP A 133 -4.96 -15.05 15.13
CA ASP A 133 -5.48 -13.74 15.57
C ASP A 133 -5.86 -13.75 17.04
N ARG A 134 -6.57 -14.79 17.48
CA ARG A 134 -6.98 -14.92 18.88
C ARG A 134 -5.78 -15.00 19.81
N ARG A 135 -4.72 -15.70 19.40
CA ARG A 135 -3.50 -15.78 20.20
C ARG A 135 -2.82 -14.42 20.31
N GLN A 136 -2.82 -13.66 19.25
CA GLN A 136 -2.21 -12.33 19.23
C GLN A 136 -2.95 -11.33 20.11
N ARG A 137 -4.23 -11.55 20.33
CA ARG A 137 -5.06 -10.67 21.16
C ARG A 137 -4.89 -10.94 22.67
N HIS A 138 -4.35 -12.07 23.01
CA HIS A 138 -4.06 -12.45 24.38
C HIS A 138 -2.62 -12.16 24.73
#